data_0f6edad37af069f935fd242074f5dd6c
#
_entry.id   0f6edad37af069f935fd242074f5dd6c
#
_cell.length_a   1.000
_cell.length_b   1.000
_cell.length_c   1.000
_cell.angle_alpha   90.00
_cell.angle_beta   90.00
_cell.angle_gamma   90.00
#
_symmetry.space_group_name_H-M   'P 1'
#
loop_
_entity.id
_entity.type
_entity.pdbx_description
1 polymer ?
#
loop_
_entity_poly.entity_id
_entity_poly.type
_entity_poly.pdbx_seq_one_letter_code
_entity_poly.pdbx_strand_id
1 'polypeptide(L)'
;MTAPFMRVENLVKRFGPFTALAGVSLEVYPGEVHALLGDNGAGKSTLIKTLAGVHQPTEGQIYVDEKPVKFRSPRDATAAGIGTVYQDLALNPLMSVTRNFFMGRELKGFLGNLRMSEMDKIAHDEMLKIGIDFSDPQQAVGTMSGGQRQTLAIARAIYFGAKVLILDEPTSALGQKQQMEVLKTMMKVRARGDIAIIFITHNEIHSNLVADRFTFLALGQVIGAGTKDELAGTDIRRLMAGGVEIKDLKNELEKIS
;
A
#
# COMPACT_ATOMS: atom_id res chain seq x y z
N MET A 1 -1.56 7.79 23.87
CA MET A 1 -1.87 7.25 22.54
C MET A 1 -1.06 8.03 21.52
N THR A 2 -0.39 7.38 20.59
CA THR A 2 0.36 8.04 19.52
C THR A 2 -0.64 8.69 18.56
N ALA A 3 -0.37 9.92 18.09
CA ALA A 3 -1.25 10.56 17.11
C ALA A 3 -1.16 9.83 15.74
N PRO A 4 -2.24 9.76 14.95
CA PRO A 4 -2.20 9.18 13.62
C PRO A 4 -1.31 10.02 12.71
N PHE A 5 -0.46 9.37 11.90
CA PHE A 5 0.29 10.08 10.88
C PHE A 5 -0.61 10.60 9.76
N MET A 6 -1.61 9.81 9.37
CA MET A 6 -2.63 10.21 8.40
C MET A 6 -4.02 9.91 8.94
N ARG A 7 -4.91 10.89 8.80
CA ARG A 7 -6.32 10.78 9.13
C ARG A 7 -7.17 11.26 7.96
N VAL A 8 -8.20 10.49 7.66
CA VAL A 8 -9.15 10.76 6.58
C VAL A 8 -10.54 10.89 7.19
N GLU A 9 -11.25 11.96 6.87
CA GLU A 9 -12.57 12.25 7.41
C GLU A 9 -13.60 12.42 6.30
N ASN A 10 -14.65 11.59 6.33
CA ASN A 10 -15.82 11.66 5.48
C ASN A 10 -15.50 11.83 3.98
N LEU A 11 -14.51 11.08 3.50
CA LEU A 11 -14.00 11.20 2.13
C LEU A 11 -15.05 10.73 1.12
N VAL A 12 -15.50 11.63 0.27
CA VAL A 12 -16.41 11.34 -0.83
C VAL A 12 -15.70 11.52 -2.15
N LYS A 13 -15.89 10.57 -3.07
CA LYS A 13 -15.44 10.71 -4.46
C LYS A 13 -16.54 10.33 -5.43
N ARG A 14 -16.92 11.31 -6.26
CA ARG A 14 -17.89 11.12 -7.35
C ARG A 14 -17.21 11.23 -8.72
N PHE A 15 -17.66 10.42 -9.65
CA PHE A 15 -17.34 10.49 -11.07
C PHE A 15 -18.64 10.67 -11.84
N GLY A 16 -18.98 11.92 -12.17
CA GLY A 16 -20.31 12.24 -12.70
C GLY A 16 -21.41 11.80 -11.70
N PRO A 17 -22.39 11.00 -12.13
CA PRO A 17 -23.46 10.52 -11.28
C PRO A 17 -23.06 9.36 -10.36
N PHE A 18 -21.89 8.74 -10.59
CA PHE A 18 -21.43 7.58 -9.85
C PHE A 18 -20.63 7.99 -8.61
N THR A 19 -21.06 7.53 -7.43
CA THR A 19 -20.33 7.72 -6.17
C THR A 19 -19.45 6.51 -5.88
N ALA A 20 -18.16 6.68 -5.99
CA ALA A 20 -17.18 5.62 -5.76
C ALA A 20 -16.70 5.53 -4.30
N LEU A 21 -16.74 6.64 -3.56
CA LEU A 21 -16.54 6.70 -2.12
C LEU A 21 -17.65 7.55 -1.51
N ALA A 22 -18.26 7.09 -0.43
CA ALA A 22 -19.45 7.67 0.17
C ALA A 22 -19.25 7.95 1.68
N GLY A 23 -18.23 8.76 2.02
CA GLY A 23 -17.96 9.18 3.39
C GLY A 23 -16.98 8.26 4.13
N VAL A 24 -15.91 7.83 3.47
CA VAL A 24 -14.87 6.98 4.07
C VAL A 24 -14.06 7.76 5.09
N SER A 25 -13.93 7.21 6.30
CA SER A 25 -13.04 7.72 7.37
C SER A 25 -12.12 6.61 7.83
N LEU A 26 -10.84 6.93 8.04
CA LEU A 26 -9.84 6.01 8.59
C LEU A 26 -8.67 6.78 9.21
N GLU A 27 -7.95 6.10 10.10
CA GLU A 27 -6.73 6.60 10.72
C GLU A 27 -5.59 5.60 10.53
N VAL A 28 -4.38 6.10 10.33
CA VAL A 28 -3.20 5.29 10.05
C VAL A 28 -2.06 5.75 10.97
N TYR A 29 -1.52 4.82 11.75
CA TYR A 29 -0.57 5.10 12.81
C TYR A 29 0.84 4.63 12.45
N PRO A 30 1.90 5.36 12.88
CA PRO A 30 3.28 4.90 12.72
C PRO A 30 3.52 3.54 13.39
N GLY A 31 4.30 2.67 12.74
CA GLY A 31 4.60 1.32 13.26
C GLY A 31 3.43 0.34 13.21
N GLU A 32 2.38 0.65 12.45
CA GLU A 32 1.17 -0.17 12.30
C GLU A 32 1.02 -0.65 10.85
N VAL A 33 0.53 -1.86 10.69
CA VAL A 33 -0.01 -2.37 9.42
C VAL A 33 -1.54 -2.29 9.47
N HIS A 34 -2.09 -1.39 8.68
CA HIS A 34 -3.52 -1.20 8.53
C HIS A 34 -4.01 -1.92 7.27
N ALA A 35 -4.74 -3.02 7.42
CA ALA A 35 -5.32 -3.75 6.29
C ALA A 35 -6.59 -3.05 5.79
N LEU A 36 -6.60 -2.72 4.49
CA LEU A 36 -7.78 -2.23 3.78
C LEU A 36 -8.36 -3.37 2.93
N LEU A 37 -9.47 -3.91 3.35
CA LEU A 37 -10.11 -5.09 2.81
C LEU A 37 -11.45 -4.77 2.14
N GLY A 38 -11.92 -5.64 1.29
CA GLY A 38 -13.20 -5.52 0.59
C GLY A 38 -13.15 -6.21 -0.77
N ASP A 39 -14.28 -6.47 -1.35
CA ASP A 39 -14.41 -7.14 -2.65
C ASP A 39 -14.01 -6.21 -3.83
N ASN A 40 -13.99 -6.77 -5.03
CA ASN A 40 -13.80 -6.00 -6.25
C ASN A 40 -14.95 -5.00 -6.41
N GLY A 41 -14.59 -3.75 -6.78
CA GLY A 41 -15.59 -2.67 -6.86
C GLY A 41 -15.94 -2.00 -5.51
N ALA A 42 -15.40 -2.45 -4.38
CA ALA A 42 -15.66 -1.86 -3.06
C ALA A 42 -15.20 -0.40 -2.90
N GLY A 43 -14.38 0.13 -3.81
CA GLY A 43 -13.85 1.49 -3.73
C GLY A 43 -12.38 1.59 -3.31
N LYS A 44 -11.70 0.45 -3.01
CA LYS A 44 -10.30 0.43 -2.54
C LYS A 44 -9.35 1.19 -3.46
N SER A 45 -9.36 0.89 -4.75
CA SER A 45 -8.47 1.56 -5.73
C SER A 45 -8.78 3.05 -5.88
N THR A 46 -10.05 3.47 -5.71
CA THR A 46 -10.41 4.88 -5.70
C THR A 46 -9.87 5.58 -4.46
N LEU A 47 -9.97 4.94 -3.29
CA LEU A 47 -9.41 5.47 -2.05
C LEU A 47 -7.90 5.63 -2.17
N ILE A 48 -7.17 4.58 -2.60
CA ILE A 48 -5.72 4.65 -2.81
C ILE A 48 -5.34 5.79 -3.74
N LYS A 49 -5.97 5.88 -4.90
CA LYS A 49 -5.70 6.93 -5.89
C LYS A 49 -5.99 8.32 -5.33
N THR A 50 -6.95 8.45 -4.43
CA THR A 50 -7.25 9.72 -3.75
C THR A 50 -6.16 10.04 -2.72
N LEU A 51 -5.74 9.08 -1.90
CA LEU A 51 -4.65 9.25 -0.94
C LEU A 51 -3.29 9.51 -1.62
N ALA A 52 -3.07 8.89 -2.77
CA ALA A 52 -1.87 9.09 -3.59
C ALA A 52 -1.90 10.39 -4.44
N GLY A 53 -2.96 11.21 -4.33
CA GLY A 53 -3.07 12.49 -5.05
C GLY A 53 -3.37 12.36 -6.55
N VAL A 54 -3.74 11.17 -7.04
CA VAL A 54 -4.17 10.95 -8.43
C VAL A 54 -5.58 11.51 -8.65
N HIS A 55 -6.46 11.34 -7.64
CA HIS A 55 -7.79 11.90 -7.64
C HIS A 55 -7.93 12.91 -6.51
N GLN A 56 -8.63 14.01 -6.77
CA GLN A 56 -9.05 14.91 -5.70
C GLN A 56 -10.36 14.40 -5.11
N PRO A 57 -10.55 14.44 -3.77
CA PRO A 57 -11.85 14.16 -3.17
C PRO A 57 -12.88 15.19 -3.63
N THR A 58 -14.14 14.76 -3.69
CA THR A 58 -15.28 15.66 -3.96
C THR A 58 -15.67 16.38 -2.66
N GLU A 59 -15.66 15.65 -1.53
CA GLU A 59 -15.95 16.14 -0.18
C GLU A 59 -15.05 15.42 0.83
N GLY A 60 -15.00 15.91 2.06
CA GLY A 60 -14.17 15.35 3.12
C GLY A 60 -12.77 15.95 3.17
N GLN A 61 -11.97 15.51 4.12
CA GLN A 61 -10.66 16.10 4.40
C GLN A 61 -9.63 15.00 4.68
N ILE A 62 -8.41 15.23 4.21
CA ILE A 62 -7.22 14.42 4.54
C ILE A 62 -6.34 15.27 5.45
N TYR A 63 -5.81 14.65 6.51
CA TYR A 63 -4.83 15.25 7.41
C TYR A 63 -3.55 14.42 7.38
N VAL A 64 -2.42 15.10 7.42
CA VAL A 64 -1.08 14.52 7.57
C VAL A 64 -0.37 15.27 8.68
N ASP A 65 0.18 14.57 9.67
CA ASP A 65 0.73 15.17 10.90
C ASP A 65 -0.25 16.21 11.49
N GLU A 66 -1.53 15.84 11.67
CA GLU A 66 -2.61 16.68 12.19
C GLU A 66 -2.96 17.93 11.35
N LYS A 67 -2.28 18.16 10.23
CA LYS A 67 -2.51 19.31 9.34
C LYS A 67 -3.40 18.93 8.17
N PRO A 68 -4.43 19.71 7.86
CA PRO A 68 -5.25 19.47 6.68
C PRO A 68 -4.40 19.66 5.42
N VAL A 69 -4.47 18.69 4.52
CA VAL A 69 -3.76 18.72 3.25
C VAL A 69 -4.70 18.58 2.07
N LYS A 70 -4.29 19.13 0.93
CA LYS A 70 -5.00 18.99 -0.33
C LYS A 70 -4.00 18.61 -1.42
N PHE A 71 -4.04 17.38 -1.86
CA PHE A 71 -3.18 16.90 -2.93
C PHE A 71 -3.77 17.27 -4.29
N ARG A 72 -3.03 18.03 -5.07
CA ARG A 72 -3.38 18.39 -6.46
C ARG A 72 -2.74 17.45 -7.46
N SER A 73 -1.72 16.72 -7.02
CA SER A 73 -0.93 15.79 -7.82
C SER A 73 -0.32 14.69 -6.94
N PRO A 74 0.13 13.56 -7.54
CA PRO A 74 0.91 12.55 -6.83
C PRO A 74 2.21 13.09 -6.21
N ARG A 75 2.77 14.15 -6.79
CA ARG A 75 3.95 14.83 -6.26
C ARG A 75 3.70 15.45 -4.90
N ASP A 76 2.52 16.03 -4.70
CA ASP A 76 2.13 16.64 -3.42
C ASP A 76 1.98 15.56 -2.33
N ALA A 77 1.35 14.43 -2.66
CA ALA A 77 1.21 13.30 -1.75
C ALA A 77 2.61 12.73 -1.38
N THR A 78 3.49 12.56 -2.35
CA THR A 78 4.87 12.11 -2.10
C THR A 78 5.64 13.10 -1.23
N ALA A 79 5.51 14.41 -1.47
CA ALA A 79 6.13 15.45 -0.66
C ALA A 79 5.60 15.47 0.79
N ALA A 80 4.36 15.05 1.00
CA ALA A 80 3.76 14.86 2.33
C ALA A 80 4.14 13.52 2.99
N GLY A 81 5.01 12.70 2.37
CA GLY A 81 5.47 11.43 2.92
C GLY A 81 4.56 10.24 2.60
N ILE A 82 3.73 10.31 1.56
CA ILE A 82 2.90 9.18 1.12
C ILE A 82 3.58 8.50 -0.05
N GLY A 83 4.06 7.26 0.16
CA GLY A 83 4.63 6.39 -0.85
C GLY A 83 3.62 5.33 -1.27
N THR A 84 3.43 5.15 -2.58
CA THR A 84 2.52 4.13 -3.10
C THR A 84 3.28 3.13 -3.96
N VAL A 85 3.13 1.85 -3.64
CA VAL A 85 3.59 0.72 -4.44
C VAL A 85 2.35 0.06 -5.01
N TYR A 86 2.11 0.26 -6.29
CA TYR A 86 0.98 -0.32 -7.01
C TYR A 86 1.25 -1.78 -7.37
N GLN A 87 0.21 -2.51 -7.71
CA GLN A 87 0.30 -3.88 -8.19
C GLN A 87 1.22 -4.00 -9.42
N ASP A 88 1.16 -3.04 -10.35
CA ASP A 88 2.18 -2.81 -11.37
C ASP A 88 3.28 -1.92 -10.76
N LEU A 89 4.45 -2.52 -10.53
CA LEU A 89 5.56 -1.88 -9.82
C LEU A 89 6.22 -0.73 -10.60
N ALA A 90 5.84 -0.52 -11.85
CA ALA A 90 6.47 0.46 -12.76
C ALA A 90 8.01 0.35 -12.77
N LEU A 91 8.54 -0.87 -12.75
CA LEU A 91 9.96 -1.18 -12.87
C LEU A 91 10.29 -1.56 -14.32
N ASN A 92 11.39 -1.01 -14.84
CA ASN A 92 11.87 -1.40 -16.16
C ASN A 92 12.74 -2.67 -16.04
N PRO A 93 12.32 -3.82 -16.59
CA PRO A 93 13.02 -5.09 -16.44
C PRO A 93 14.41 -5.10 -17.09
N LEU A 94 14.65 -4.25 -18.08
CA LEU A 94 15.94 -4.16 -18.81
C LEU A 94 16.95 -3.23 -18.12
N MET A 95 16.52 -2.44 -17.15
CA MET A 95 17.41 -1.53 -16.41
C MET A 95 17.92 -2.20 -15.14
N SER A 96 19.09 -1.74 -14.68
CA SER A 96 19.69 -2.24 -13.43
C SER A 96 18.85 -1.90 -12.19
N VAL A 97 19.07 -2.62 -11.10
CA VAL A 97 18.48 -2.36 -9.78
C VAL A 97 18.69 -0.90 -9.38
N THR A 98 19.93 -0.43 -9.45
CA THR A 98 20.29 0.96 -9.12
C THR A 98 19.53 1.98 -9.96
N ARG A 99 19.45 1.77 -11.27
CA ARG A 99 18.72 2.70 -12.16
C ARG A 99 17.22 2.70 -11.87
N ASN A 100 16.62 1.54 -11.58
CA ASN A 100 15.23 1.46 -11.16
C ASN A 100 15.00 2.15 -9.80
N PHE A 101 15.92 1.94 -8.84
CA PHE A 101 15.83 2.55 -7.52
C PHE A 101 15.80 4.09 -7.60
N PHE A 102 16.68 4.69 -8.41
CA PHE A 102 16.81 6.13 -8.54
C PHE A 102 16.05 6.75 -9.71
N MET A 103 15.26 5.99 -10.44
CA MET A 103 14.56 6.47 -11.63
C MET A 103 13.82 7.80 -11.39
N GLY A 104 14.21 8.85 -12.10
CA GLY A 104 13.68 10.21 -11.99
C GLY A 104 14.17 11.00 -10.75
N ARG A 105 15.10 10.44 -9.97
CA ARG A 105 15.72 11.05 -8.78
C ARG A 105 17.21 10.72 -8.69
N GLU A 106 17.88 10.63 -9.83
CA GLU A 106 19.28 10.26 -9.94
C GLU A 106 20.18 11.27 -9.23
N LEU A 107 21.20 10.76 -8.53
CA LEU A 107 22.24 11.59 -7.91
C LEU A 107 23.18 12.09 -8.99
N LYS A 108 23.32 13.42 -9.10
CA LYS A 108 24.15 14.08 -10.11
C LYS A 108 25.33 14.78 -9.47
N GLY A 109 26.47 14.67 -10.10
CA GLY A 109 27.65 15.49 -9.78
C GLY A 109 27.54 16.91 -10.34
N PHE A 110 28.55 17.73 -10.07
CA PHE A 110 28.58 19.14 -10.44
C PHE A 110 28.42 19.38 -11.95
N LEU A 111 28.94 18.48 -12.79
CA LEU A 111 28.85 18.55 -14.26
C LEU A 111 27.65 17.78 -14.83
N GLY A 112 26.67 17.38 -14.00
CA GLY A 112 25.50 16.65 -14.45
C GLY A 112 25.71 15.16 -14.68
N ASN A 113 26.92 14.63 -14.52
CA ASN A 113 27.24 13.21 -14.57
C ASN A 113 26.59 12.46 -13.42
N LEU A 114 26.19 11.20 -13.65
CA LEU A 114 25.59 10.36 -12.62
C LEU A 114 26.65 9.85 -11.63
N ARG A 115 26.34 9.91 -10.34
CA ARG A 115 27.18 9.37 -9.24
C ARG A 115 26.89 7.88 -9.04
N MET A 116 27.19 7.06 -10.06
CA MET A 116 26.79 5.65 -10.11
C MET A 116 27.27 4.84 -8.91
N SER A 117 28.53 4.93 -8.53
CA SER A 117 29.08 4.16 -7.40
C SER A 117 28.39 4.47 -6.06
N GLU A 118 27.98 5.73 -5.86
CA GLU A 118 27.23 6.12 -4.67
C GLU A 118 25.79 5.62 -4.73
N MET A 119 25.15 5.72 -5.89
CA MET A 119 23.81 5.18 -6.11
C MET A 119 23.78 3.65 -5.93
N ASP A 120 24.81 2.94 -6.40
CA ASP A 120 24.94 1.47 -6.23
C ASP A 120 25.01 1.11 -4.75
N LYS A 121 25.88 1.80 -4.00
CA LYS A 121 26.02 1.59 -2.57
C LYS A 121 24.71 1.85 -1.83
N ILE A 122 24.04 2.97 -2.10
CA ILE A 122 22.76 3.30 -1.44
C ILE A 122 21.69 2.26 -1.77
N ALA A 123 21.54 1.90 -3.04
CA ALA A 123 20.54 0.91 -3.44
C ALA A 123 20.77 -0.44 -2.74
N HIS A 124 22.04 -0.89 -2.67
CA HIS A 124 22.42 -2.11 -1.96
C HIS A 124 22.11 -2.00 -0.46
N ASP A 125 22.55 -0.95 0.21
CA ASP A 125 22.40 -0.77 1.65
C ASP A 125 20.92 -0.69 2.05
N GLU A 126 20.08 0.00 1.27
CA GLU A 126 18.64 0.13 1.54
C GLU A 126 17.89 -1.20 1.34
N MET A 127 18.26 -1.98 0.34
CA MET A 127 17.69 -3.32 0.12
C MET A 127 18.10 -4.27 1.25
N LEU A 128 19.36 -4.20 1.70
CA LEU A 128 19.87 -5.02 2.79
C LEU A 128 19.15 -4.73 4.12
N LYS A 129 18.86 -3.44 4.43
CA LYS A 129 18.12 -3.03 5.64
C LYS A 129 16.75 -3.69 5.76
N ILE A 130 16.07 -3.91 4.65
CA ILE A 130 14.76 -4.59 4.63
C ILE A 130 14.87 -6.09 4.34
N GLY A 131 16.11 -6.61 4.26
CA GLY A 131 16.43 -8.03 4.30
C GLY A 131 16.52 -8.71 2.97
N ILE A 132 16.84 -7.99 1.90
CA ILE A 132 17.25 -8.57 0.63
C ILE A 132 18.71 -8.24 0.39
N ASP A 133 19.51 -9.30 0.37
CA ASP A 133 20.87 -9.27 -0.12
C ASP A 133 20.88 -9.64 -1.60
N PHE A 134 21.47 -8.79 -2.42
CA PHE A 134 21.71 -9.06 -3.83
C PHE A 134 23.15 -8.67 -4.18
N SER A 135 23.82 -9.55 -4.91
CA SER A 135 25.27 -9.46 -5.11
C SER A 135 25.69 -8.37 -6.11
N ASP A 136 24.81 -7.97 -7.01
CA ASP A 136 25.14 -7.02 -8.09
C ASP A 136 24.07 -5.93 -8.28
N PRO A 137 24.36 -4.67 -7.86
CA PRO A 137 23.47 -3.52 -8.09
C PRO A 137 23.22 -3.21 -9.58
N GLN A 138 24.10 -3.68 -10.46
CA GLN A 138 23.97 -3.51 -11.90
C GLN A 138 23.20 -4.64 -12.60
N GLN A 139 22.79 -5.70 -11.89
CA GLN A 139 21.93 -6.73 -12.49
C GLN A 139 20.61 -6.15 -12.99
N ALA A 140 20.11 -6.65 -14.11
CA ALA A 140 18.82 -6.25 -14.66
C ALA A 140 17.68 -6.69 -13.73
N VAL A 141 16.72 -5.80 -13.44
CA VAL A 141 15.57 -6.09 -12.57
C VAL A 141 14.73 -7.27 -13.09
N GLY A 142 14.74 -7.52 -14.40
CA GLY A 142 14.08 -8.67 -15.01
C GLY A 142 14.60 -10.03 -14.53
N THR A 143 15.84 -10.11 -13.98
CA THR A 143 16.43 -11.34 -13.44
C THR A 143 16.03 -11.59 -11.97
N MET A 144 15.43 -10.61 -11.31
CA MET A 144 14.98 -10.71 -9.91
C MET A 144 13.68 -11.51 -9.79
N SER A 145 13.50 -12.19 -8.64
CA SER A 145 12.22 -12.80 -8.29
C SER A 145 11.12 -11.73 -8.14
N GLY A 146 9.84 -12.13 -8.24
CA GLY A 146 8.72 -11.23 -8.00
C GLY A 146 8.77 -10.59 -6.61
N GLY A 147 9.11 -11.37 -5.58
CA GLY A 147 9.27 -10.86 -4.19
C GLY A 147 10.40 -9.85 -4.07
N GLN A 148 11.54 -10.10 -4.73
CA GLN A 148 12.66 -9.13 -4.76
C GLN A 148 12.28 -7.83 -5.46
N ARG A 149 11.56 -7.90 -6.59
CA ARG A 149 11.06 -6.68 -7.27
C ARG A 149 10.09 -5.89 -6.39
N GLN A 150 9.19 -6.57 -5.69
CA GLN A 150 8.28 -5.93 -4.74
C GLN A 150 9.05 -5.22 -3.62
N THR A 151 10.06 -5.89 -3.05
CA THR A 151 10.90 -5.31 -2.01
C THR A 151 11.73 -4.12 -2.53
N LEU A 152 12.22 -4.17 -3.77
CA LEU A 152 12.89 -3.03 -4.42
C LEU A 152 11.98 -1.79 -4.46
N ALA A 153 10.72 -1.97 -4.85
CA ALA A 153 9.76 -0.87 -4.89
C ALA A 153 9.44 -0.32 -3.49
N ILE A 154 9.36 -1.18 -2.48
CA ILE A 154 9.20 -0.81 -1.07
C ILE A 154 10.41 -0.02 -0.56
N ALA A 155 11.63 -0.54 -0.75
CA ALA A 155 12.87 0.13 -0.34
C ALA A 155 12.99 1.52 -0.96
N ARG A 156 12.72 1.62 -2.26
CA ARG A 156 12.70 2.88 -3.00
C ARG A 156 11.74 3.89 -2.39
N ALA A 157 10.51 3.49 -2.09
CA ALA A 157 9.52 4.38 -1.51
C ALA A 157 9.97 4.90 -0.13
N ILE A 158 10.52 4.03 0.71
CA ILE A 158 11.02 4.35 2.05
C ILE A 158 12.22 5.31 1.96
N TYR A 159 13.20 5.00 1.12
CA TYR A 159 14.39 5.84 0.94
C TYR A 159 14.03 7.27 0.51
N PHE A 160 13.02 7.41 -0.33
CA PHE A 160 12.54 8.72 -0.78
C PHE A 160 11.54 9.39 0.18
N GLY A 161 11.46 8.92 1.43
CA GLY A 161 10.80 9.63 2.52
C GLY A 161 9.35 9.24 2.77
N ALA A 162 8.93 8.02 2.35
CA ALA A 162 7.61 7.55 2.70
C ALA A 162 7.50 7.33 4.22
N LYS A 163 6.52 7.97 4.85
CA LYS A 163 6.07 7.76 6.23
C LYS A 163 4.76 6.97 6.27
N VAL A 164 3.93 7.09 5.24
CA VAL A 164 2.84 6.16 4.93
C VAL A 164 3.18 5.42 3.67
N LEU A 165 3.25 4.10 3.75
CA LEU A 165 3.52 3.20 2.64
C LEU A 165 2.22 2.49 2.24
N ILE A 166 1.66 2.84 1.10
CA ILE A 166 0.48 2.18 0.54
C ILE A 166 0.96 1.04 -0.35
N LEU A 167 0.54 -0.19 -0.05
CA LEU A 167 0.86 -1.40 -0.81
C LEU A 167 -0.43 -1.96 -1.42
N ASP A 168 -0.55 -1.85 -2.74
CA ASP A 168 -1.73 -2.28 -3.49
C ASP A 168 -1.53 -3.70 -4.01
N GLU A 169 -2.20 -4.68 -3.39
CA GLU A 169 -2.14 -6.11 -3.72
C GLU A 169 -0.70 -6.67 -3.85
N PRO A 170 0.22 -6.40 -2.89
CA PRO A 170 1.65 -6.67 -3.06
C PRO A 170 2.00 -8.15 -3.12
N THR A 171 1.09 -9.03 -2.76
CA THR A 171 1.28 -10.49 -2.80
C THR A 171 0.53 -11.17 -3.93
N SER A 172 -0.24 -10.41 -4.73
CA SER A 172 -0.96 -10.95 -5.87
C SER A 172 0.02 -11.41 -6.96
N ALA A 173 -0.36 -12.43 -7.72
CA ALA A 173 0.45 -13.01 -8.81
C ALA A 173 1.86 -13.52 -8.41
N LEU A 174 2.11 -13.71 -7.10
CA LEU A 174 3.37 -14.27 -6.57
C LEU A 174 3.18 -15.71 -6.10
N GLY A 175 4.21 -16.55 -6.26
CA GLY A 175 4.24 -17.87 -5.64
C GLY A 175 4.36 -17.78 -4.11
N GLN A 176 3.93 -18.80 -3.38
CA GLN A 176 3.86 -18.81 -1.91
C GLN A 176 5.16 -18.37 -1.22
N LYS A 177 6.32 -18.84 -1.69
CA LYS A 177 7.63 -18.42 -1.13
C LYS A 177 7.84 -16.90 -1.28
N GLN A 178 7.53 -16.36 -2.44
CA GLN A 178 7.67 -14.91 -2.72
C GLN A 178 6.68 -14.07 -1.92
N GLN A 179 5.45 -14.55 -1.74
CA GLN A 179 4.45 -13.91 -0.86
C GLN A 179 4.99 -13.78 0.56
N MET A 180 5.56 -14.87 1.10
CA MET A 180 6.16 -14.86 2.44
C MET A 180 7.36 -13.90 2.55
N GLU A 181 8.17 -13.75 1.50
CA GLU A 181 9.26 -12.77 1.45
C GLU A 181 8.72 -11.34 1.56
N VAL A 182 7.65 -11.02 0.83
CA VAL A 182 7.00 -9.70 0.89
C VAL A 182 6.38 -9.43 2.28
N LEU A 183 5.66 -10.39 2.85
CA LEU A 183 5.08 -10.25 4.19
C LEU A 183 6.18 -10.05 5.26
N LYS A 184 7.29 -10.79 5.18
CA LYS A 184 8.44 -10.58 6.07
C LYS A 184 9.04 -9.18 5.91
N THR A 185 9.13 -8.67 4.67
CA THR A 185 9.58 -7.30 4.41
C THR A 185 8.65 -6.29 5.07
N MET A 186 7.34 -6.45 4.95
CA MET A 186 6.36 -5.57 5.62
C MET A 186 6.54 -5.59 7.14
N MET A 187 6.75 -6.75 7.74
CA MET A 187 6.98 -6.87 9.19
C MET A 187 8.28 -6.21 9.64
N LYS A 188 9.35 -6.26 8.83
CA LYS A 188 10.59 -5.52 9.10
C LYS A 188 10.38 -4.01 9.04
N VAL A 189 9.64 -3.53 8.04
CA VAL A 189 9.29 -2.11 7.91
C VAL A 189 8.44 -1.66 9.10
N ARG A 190 7.41 -2.45 9.48
CA ARG A 190 6.58 -2.21 10.67
C ARG A 190 7.43 -2.10 11.95
N ALA A 191 8.38 -3.02 12.13
CA ALA A 191 9.24 -3.07 13.31
C ALA A 191 10.14 -1.83 13.49
N ARG A 192 10.35 -1.02 12.46
CA ARG A 192 11.05 0.27 12.57
C ARG A 192 10.28 1.28 13.41
N GLY A 193 8.95 1.18 13.48
CA GLY A 193 8.11 2.04 14.30
C GLY A 193 7.85 3.45 13.74
N ASP A 194 8.53 3.84 12.65
CA ASP A 194 8.47 5.18 12.05
C ASP A 194 7.61 5.26 10.76
N ILE A 195 7.19 4.12 10.24
CA ILE A 195 6.43 4.01 8.99
C ILE A 195 5.08 3.34 9.27
N ALA A 196 4.02 3.94 8.78
CA ALA A 196 2.69 3.35 8.72
C ALA A 196 2.51 2.61 7.41
N ILE A 197 1.90 1.43 7.42
CA ILE A 197 1.63 0.65 6.21
C ILE A 197 0.12 0.52 6.00
N ILE A 198 -0.37 0.93 4.83
CA ILE A 198 -1.71 0.58 4.35
C ILE A 198 -1.54 -0.63 3.43
N PHE A 199 -2.02 -1.78 3.87
CA PHE A 199 -1.94 -3.04 3.14
C PHE A 199 -3.29 -3.38 2.51
N ILE A 200 -3.38 -3.26 1.19
CA ILE A 200 -4.58 -3.61 0.44
C ILE A 200 -4.43 -5.03 -0.06
N THR A 201 -5.39 -5.86 0.26
CA THR A 201 -5.45 -7.24 -0.22
C THR A 201 -6.88 -7.79 -0.15
N HIS A 202 -7.14 -8.79 -0.97
CA HIS A 202 -8.32 -9.65 -0.85
C HIS A 202 -7.99 -10.99 -0.14
N ASN A 203 -6.74 -11.18 0.29
CA ASN A 203 -6.29 -12.40 0.97
C ASN A 203 -6.42 -12.24 2.49
N GLU A 204 -7.44 -12.89 3.06
CA GLU A 204 -7.72 -12.91 4.49
C GLU A 204 -6.54 -13.45 5.32
N ILE A 205 -5.91 -14.54 4.84
CA ILE A 205 -4.81 -15.18 5.57
C ILE A 205 -3.64 -14.21 5.71
N HIS A 206 -3.26 -13.54 4.62
CA HIS A 206 -2.17 -12.58 4.64
C HIS A 206 -2.46 -11.39 5.54
N SER A 207 -3.70 -10.83 5.46
CA SER A 207 -4.09 -9.71 6.32
C SER A 207 -4.05 -10.11 7.80
N ASN A 208 -4.61 -11.27 8.17
CA ASN A 208 -4.60 -11.77 9.54
C ASN A 208 -3.19 -12.03 10.09
N LEU A 209 -2.23 -12.39 9.23
CA LEU A 209 -0.84 -12.63 9.64
C LEU A 209 -0.10 -11.35 10.05
N VAL A 210 -0.34 -10.23 9.35
CA VAL A 210 0.52 -9.04 9.46
C VAL A 210 -0.18 -7.79 9.97
N ALA A 211 -1.52 -7.70 9.86
CA ALA A 211 -2.23 -6.47 10.20
C ALA A 211 -2.50 -6.34 11.70
N ASP A 212 -2.42 -5.10 12.16
CA ASP A 212 -2.78 -4.65 13.51
C ASP A 212 -4.19 -4.07 13.55
N ARG A 213 -4.59 -3.42 12.45
CA ARG A 213 -5.88 -2.75 12.28
C ARG A 213 -6.46 -3.10 10.91
N PHE A 214 -7.80 -3.08 10.84
CA PHE A 214 -8.56 -3.44 9.66
C PHE A 214 -9.60 -2.38 9.35
N THR A 215 -9.82 -2.12 8.07
CA THR A 215 -10.98 -1.40 7.55
C THR A 215 -11.57 -2.19 6.40
N PHE A 216 -12.85 -2.45 6.46
CA PHE A 216 -13.61 -3.18 5.44
C PHE A 216 -14.44 -2.21 4.63
N LEU A 217 -14.23 -2.22 3.32
CA LEU A 217 -14.98 -1.41 2.36
C LEU A 217 -15.98 -2.27 1.59
N ALA A 218 -17.18 -1.76 1.42
CA ALA A 218 -18.16 -2.27 0.48
C ALA A 218 -18.92 -1.10 -0.15
N LEU A 219 -19.09 -1.11 -1.47
CA LEU A 219 -19.84 -0.10 -2.24
C LEU A 219 -19.44 1.35 -1.86
N GLY A 220 -18.15 1.58 -1.64
CA GLY A 220 -17.60 2.91 -1.30
C GLY A 220 -17.82 3.34 0.14
N GLN A 221 -18.28 2.47 1.03
CA GLN A 221 -18.52 2.76 2.44
C GLN A 221 -17.69 1.86 3.35
N VAL A 222 -17.40 2.33 4.56
CA VAL A 222 -16.81 1.50 5.62
C VAL A 222 -17.93 0.72 6.30
N ILE A 223 -17.88 -0.60 6.18
CA ILE A 223 -18.87 -1.53 6.78
C ILE A 223 -18.37 -2.17 8.08
N GLY A 224 -17.10 -1.96 8.41
CA GLY A 224 -16.47 -2.41 9.65
C GLY A 224 -15.04 -1.90 9.73
N ALA A 225 -14.61 -1.59 10.93
CA ALA A 225 -13.23 -1.20 11.23
C ALA A 225 -12.90 -1.54 12.67
N GLY A 226 -11.63 -1.80 12.97
CA GLY A 226 -11.16 -2.05 14.34
C GLY A 226 -9.73 -2.59 14.34
N THR A 227 -9.17 -2.68 15.54
CA THR A 227 -7.92 -3.40 15.79
C THR A 227 -8.13 -4.91 15.70
N LYS A 228 -7.05 -5.64 15.59
CA LYS A 228 -7.10 -7.11 15.57
C LYS A 228 -7.80 -7.69 16.81
N ASP A 229 -7.57 -7.09 17.97
CA ASP A 229 -8.18 -7.54 19.23
C ASP A 229 -9.68 -7.21 19.29
N GLU A 230 -10.09 -6.03 18.83
CA GLU A 230 -11.50 -5.61 18.77
C GLU A 230 -12.32 -6.48 17.79
N LEU A 231 -11.67 -6.99 16.74
CA LEU A 231 -12.30 -7.86 15.76
C LEU A 231 -12.14 -9.36 16.06
N ALA A 232 -11.53 -9.71 17.21
CA ALA A 232 -11.40 -11.09 17.63
C ALA A 232 -12.77 -11.75 17.76
N GLY A 233 -13.00 -12.82 16.99
CA GLY A 233 -14.30 -13.51 16.91
C GLY A 233 -15.27 -12.97 15.86
N THR A 234 -14.93 -11.90 15.14
CA THR A 234 -15.72 -11.42 14.00
C THR A 234 -15.40 -12.26 12.75
N ASP A 235 -16.43 -12.62 11.99
CA ASP A 235 -16.23 -13.30 10.71
C ASP A 235 -15.74 -12.31 9.65
N ILE A 236 -14.42 -12.23 9.54
CA ILE A 236 -13.73 -11.36 8.57
C ILE A 236 -14.15 -11.68 7.12
N ARG A 237 -14.43 -12.97 6.81
CA ARG A 237 -14.87 -13.38 5.47
C ARG A 237 -16.22 -12.76 5.12
N ARG A 238 -17.14 -12.74 6.08
CA ARG A 238 -18.44 -12.10 5.91
C ARG A 238 -18.30 -10.61 5.64
N LEU A 239 -17.44 -9.92 6.38
CA LEU A 239 -17.17 -8.50 6.14
C LEU A 239 -16.50 -8.27 4.78
N MET A 240 -15.55 -9.12 4.38
CA MET A 240 -14.91 -9.03 3.06
C MET A 240 -15.90 -9.24 1.91
N ALA A 241 -16.89 -10.12 2.08
CA ALA A 241 -17.96 -10.36 1.12
C ALA A 241 -19.07 -9.28 1.13
N GLY A 242 -18.80 -8.12 1.75
CA GLY A 242 -19.76 -7.02 1.79
C GLY A 242 -20.95 -7.24 2.73
N GLY A 243 -20.79 -8.16 3.70
CA GLY A 243 -21.85 -8.51 4.67
C GLY A 243 -22.86 -9.55 4.15
N VAL A 244 -22.72 -10.04 2.92
CA VAL A 244 -23.57 -11.09 2.35
C VAL A 244 -23.25 -12.45 3.00
N GLU A 245 -24.25 -13.13 3.51
CA GLU A 245 -24.06 -14.48 4.04
C GLU A 245 -23.91 -15.49 2.87
N ILE A 246 -22.95 -16.43 3.01
CA ILE A 246 -22.79 -17.55 2.07
C ILE A 246 -24.07 -18.37 1.95
N LYS A 247 -24.91 -18.38 3.00
CA LYS A 247 -26.24 -18.99 2.98
C LYS A 247 -27.19 -18.33 1.99
N ASP A 248 -27.14 -16.99 1.89
CA ASP A 248 -28.01 -16.25 0.96
C ASP A 248 -27.66 -16.56 -0.49
N LEU A 249 -26.34 -16.63 -0.79
CA LEU A 249 -25.84 -17.04 -2.10
C LEU A 249 -26.24 -18.50 -2.44
N LYS A 250 -26.16 -19.43 -1.48
CA LYS A 250 -26.62 -20.81 -1.69
C LYS A 250 -28.12 -20.88 -1.97
N ASN A 251 -28.91 -20.14 -1.19
CA ASN A 251 -30.37 -20.09 -1.39
C ASN A 251 -30.78 -19.49 -2.74
N GLU A 252 -29.98 -18.54 -3.27
CA GLU A 252 -30.19 -18.00 -4.61
C GLU A 252 -29.81 -18.99 -5.71
N LEU A 253 -28.69 -19.70 -5.54
CA LEU A 253 -28.26 -20.73 -6.51
C LEU A 253 -29.22 -21.92 -6.55
N GLU A 254 -29.78 -22.33 -5.41
CA GLU A 254 -30.79 -23.40 -5.33
C GLU A 254 -32.14 -23.01 -6.00
N LYS A 255 -32.45 -21.73 -6.14
CA LYS A 255 -33.63 -21.24 -6.86
C LYS A 255 -33.47 -21.25 -8.38
N ILE A 256 -32.23 -21.38 -8.88
CA ILE A 256 -31.89 -21.35 -10.31
C ILE A 256 -31.73 -22.79 -10.86
N SER A 257 -31.52 -23.76 -9.98
CA SER A 257 -31.44 -25.19 -10.33
C SER A 257 -32.82 -25.88 -10.25
#